data_d7997099f46183735c87ae48ab4292e5
#
_entry.id   d7997099f46183735c87ae48ab4292e5
#
_cell.length_a   1.000
_cell.length_b   1.000
_cell.length_c   1.000
_cell.angle_alpha   90.00
_cell.angle_beta   90.00
_cell.angle_gamma   90.00
#
_symmetry.space_group_name_H-M   'P 1'
#
loop_
_entity.id
_entity.type
_entity.pdbx_description
1 polymer ?
#
loop_
_entity_poly.entity_id
_entity_poly.type
_entity_poly.pdbx_seq_one_letter_code
_entity_poly.pdbx_strand_id
1 'polypeptide(L)'
;MKHEPLLKAAPFSGSRVQPFEGTRWYLSTGDLQGATTSSVEVTYADKPSRADISVRPGDLLFARMKGTKKVLEIDRSLAGIIVSTGFAVLRPTEKCDGKFLSIYLKSNDFERQKEKHCSGAIQPAITNAGIKKITFPCFPLDDQKRIAHLLGKVERLIARRKQHLQQLDDLLKSVFLEMFGDPVRNEKGWVTKPLGNIATIERGRFSPRPRNDPKFYNGAYPFIQTGDISRSNGRLREYTQTLNELGIKVSKKFDVGTIVIAIVGATIGETAILQISTYAPDSVIGIIPKSGTKETESVFIEFLLRFWKPVLRARAPEAARANINIETLRPLPVIWPLENDREKFAAIAEKVESLKARYQQSLTDLESLYDALSQKAFKGDLDLSRVVLPAESTTEDTGSTEELNRETRERREMEQEFKLPDPIEDWIITEENRHTQIGIWFDAYLDQLVAGEAPSIDVFFELLEKKFYEFEGEYAAASVTEYDQVKEWLFKAIAGGRIEQTRNTIQLDNEDVLGNQVVLKKV
;
A
#
# COMPACT_ATOMS: atom_id res chain seq x y z
N MET A 1 34.35 -10.13 -6.52
CA MET A 1 33.92 -8.78 -6.09
C MET A 1 34.65 -8.36 -4.83
N LYS A 2 35.14 -7.12 -4.74
CA LYS A 2 35.86 -6.59 -3.58
C LYS A 2 34.90 -6.05 -2.54
N HIS A 3 35.09 -6.37 -1.27
CA HIS A 3 34.33 -5.83 -0.15
C HIS A 3 35.24 -4.95 0.71
N GLU A 4 34.69 -3.90 1.28
CA GLU A 4 35.39 -3.04 2.24
C GLU A 4 34.50 -2.80 3.48
N PRO A 5 35.06 -2.32 4.60
CA PRO A 5 34.26 -1.97 5.76
C PRO A 5 33.18 -0.93 5.40
N LEU A 6 31.93 -1.16 5.83
CA LEU A 6 30.80 -0.25 5.59
C LEU A 6 31.15 1.20 5.99
N LEU A 7 31.82 1.37 7.12
CA LEU A 7 32.16 2.71 7.63
C LEU A 7 33.22 3.45 6.79
N LYS A 8 33.87 2.78 5.84
CA LYS A 8 34.75 3.43 4.88
C LYS A 8 33.93 4.13 3.78
N ALA A 9 32.81 3.52 3.36
CA ALA A 9 31.89 4.08 2.38
C ALA A 9 30.92 5.09 3.03
N ALA A 10 30.52 4.85 4.28
CA ALA A 10 29.60 5.68 5.03
C ALA A 10 29.96 5.70 6.53
N PRO A 11 30.78 6.64 6.98
CA PRO A 11 31.15 6.80 8.39
C PRO A 11 29.92 7.14 9.25
N PHE A 12 30.05 6.93 10.56
CA PHE A 12 29.05 7.40 11.52
C PHE A 12 28.85 8.90 11.39
N SER A 13 27.59 9.29 11.39
CA SER A 13 27.13 10.65 11.44
C SER A 13 26.19 10.83 12.62
N GLY A 14 25.65 12.04 12.74
CA GLY A 14 24.82 12.42 13.88
C GLY A 14 25.67 12.84 15.07
N SER A 15 25.16 13.79 15.81
CA SER A 15 25.78 14.32 17.02
C SER A 15 24.80 14.22 18.18
N ARG A 16 25.33 14.27 19.40
CA ARG A 16 24.48 14.36 20.57
C ARG A 16 23.66 15.64 20.53
N VAL A 17 22.38 15.52 20.90
CA VAL A 17 21.47 16.67 20.95
C VAL A 17 21.98 17.68 21.99
N GLN A 18 22.26 18.89 21.51
CA GLN A 18 22.60 20.04 22.38
C GLN A 18 21.32 20.66 22.93
N PRO A 19 21.39 21.39 24.09
CA PRO A 19 20.26 22.16 24.58
C PRO A 19 19.69 23.08 23.49
N PHE A 20 18.35 23.14 23.40
CA PHE A 20 17.62 23.97 22.45
C PHE A 20 16.40 24.59 23.15
N GLU A 21 15.96 25.73 22.63
CA GLU A 21 14.72 26.38 23.03
C GLU A 21 13.57 25.98 22.12
N GLY A 22 12.33 26.01 22.62
CA GLY A 22 11.13 25.63 21.89
C GLY A 22 10.96 24.12 21.75
N THR A 23 10.30 23.68 20.67
CA THR A 23 10.02 22.27 20.38
C THR A 23 10.79 21.77 19.16
N ARG A 24 11.07 20.48 19.12
CA ARG A 24 11.59 19.76 17.95
C ARG A 24 10.86 18.44 17.77
N TRP A 25 10.78 18.00 16.55
CA TRP A 25 10.22 16.69 16.23
C TRP A 25 11.17 15.56 16.65
N TYR A 26 10.62 14.55 17.30
CA TYR A 26 11.35 13.35 17.72
C TYR A 26 10.79 12.12 17.00
N LEU A 27 11.67 11.34 16.40
CA LEU A 27 11.37 10.07 15.73
C LEU A 27 11.96 8.90 16.51
N SER A 28 11.11 8.04 17.07
CA SER A 28 11.54 6.77 17.63
C SER A 28 11.59 5.66 16.57
N THR A 29 12.25 4.53 16.90
CA THR A 29 12.25 3.37 16.00
C THR A 29 10.86 2.75 15.83
N GLY A 30 9.95 2.94 16.79
CA GLY A 30 8.55 2.51 16.73
C GLY A 30 7.78 3.27 15.66
N ASP A 31 8.01 4.56 15.57
CA ASP A 31 7.24 5.52 14.78
C ASP A 31 7.59 5.48 13.28
N LEU A 32 8.68 4.82 12.90
CA LEU A 32 9.00 4.58 11.49
C LEU A 32 8.28 3.33 11.00
N GLN A 33 7.29 3.49 10.12
CA GLN A 33 6.55 2.41 9.47
C GLN A 33 6.74 2.49 7.95
N GLY A 34 7.68 1.69 7.41
CA GLY A 34 8.08 1.82 6.01
C GLY A 34 8.75 3.15 5.74
N ALA A 35 8.19 3.95 4.84
CA ALA A 35 8.61 5.33 4.55
C ALA A 35 7.84 6.37 5.36
N THR A 36 6.78 5.96 6.10
CA THR A 36 5.94 6.87 6.87
C THR A 36 6.53 7.10 8.26
N THR A 37 6.58 8.34 8.69
CA THR A 37 7.07 8.75 10.01
C THR A 37 5.92 9.38 10.80
N SER A 38 5.69 8.90 12.03
CA SER A 38 4.87 9.58 13.01
C SER A 38 5.80 10.14 14.08
N SER A 39 6.10 11.43 14.01
CA SER A 39 6.97 12.10 14.97
C SER A 39 6.15 12.81 16.05
N VAL A 40 6.75 13.01 17.23
CA VAL A 40 6.14 13.69 18.37
C VAL A 40 6.97 14.94 18.68
N GLU A 41 6.32 16.06 18.95
CA GLU A 41 7.01 17.26 19.42
C GLU A 41 7.53 17.07 20.84
N VAL A 42 8.78 17.46 21.06
CA VAL A 42 9.43 17.39 22.37
C VAL A 42 10.21 18.69 22.68
N THR A 43 10.22 19.09 23.93
CA THR A 43 11.15 20.13 24.44
C THR A 43 12.45 19.45 24.88
N TYR A 44 13.50 20.24 25.09
CA TYR A 44 14.77 19.68 25.59
C TYR A 44 14.62 19.04 26.98
N ALA A 45 13.76 19.61 27.83
CA ALA A 45 13.53 19.16 29.21
C ALA A 45 12.70 17.84 29.25
N ASP A 46 11.71 17.70 28.35
CA ASP A 46 10.76 16.60 28.40
C ASP A 46 11.07 15.49 27.38
N LYS A 47 12.14 15.65 26.59
CA LYS A 47 12.50 14.62 25.60
C LYS A 47 12.83 13.29 26.29
N PRO A 48 12.40 12.15 25.71
CA PRO A 48 12.83 10.84 26.17
C PRO A 48 14.37 10.72 26.18
N SER A 49 14.93 9.99 27.13
CA SER A 49 16.39 9.80 27.24
C SER A 49 17.02 9.24 25.95
N ARG A 50 16.23 8.49 25.14
CA ARG A 50 16.65 7.97 23.83
C ARG A 50 16.59 9.02 22.71
N ALA A 51 15.93 10.15 22.89
CA ALA A 51 15.89 11.25 21.94
C ALA A 51 17.18 12.06 22.03
N ASP A 52 18.30 11.50 21.56
CA ASP A 52 19.63 12.05 21.82
C ASP A 52 20.55 12.13 20.58
N ILE A 53 20.00 11.94 19.37
CA ILE A 53 20.78 12.06 18.14
C ILE A 53 20.19 13.16 17.26
N SER A 54 20.98 14.18 16.94
CA SER A 54 20.70 15.18 15.90
C SER A 54 21.19 14.67 14.56
N VAL A 55 20.40 14.85 13.51
CA VAL A 55 20.67 14.43 12.14
C VAL A 55 20.58 15.59 11.17
N ARG A 56 21.12 15.44 9.98
CA ARG A 56 21.13 16.45 8.91
C ARG A 56 20.70 15.82 7.59
N PRO A 57 20.15 16.60 6.64
CA PRO A 57 19.88 16.11 5.29
C PRO A 57 21.08 15.39 4.68
N GLY A 58 20.80 14.25 4.04
CA GLY A 58 21.81 13.32 3.51
C GLY A 58 22.31 12.26 4.49
N ASP A 59 21.86 12.28 5.77
CA ASP A 59 22.10 11.16 6.68
C ASP A 59 21.16 10.00 6.40
N LEU A 60 21.68 8.77 6.52
CA LEU A 60 20.92 7.53 6.42
C LEU A 60 20.84 6.86 7.78
N LEU A 61 19.62 6.52 8.17
CA LEU A 61 19.34 5.85 9.44
C LEU A 61 19.01 4.38 9.19
N PHE A 62 19.46 3.48 10.05
CA PHE A 62 18.88 2.14 10.13
C PHE A 62 18.66 1.72 11.59
N ALA A 63 17.61 0.93 11.82
CA ALA A 63 17.30 0.41 13.15
C ALA A 63 18.32 -0.63 13.60
N ARG A 64 18.84 -0.47 14.82
CA ARG A 64 19.87 -1.36 15.40
C ARG A 64 19.32 -2.72 15.83
N MET A 65 18.02 -2.80 16.13
CA MET A 65 17.38 -3.99 16.66
C MET A 65 17.42 -5.15 15.66
N LYS A 66 17.70 -6.36 16.14
CA LYS A 66 17.67 -7.60 15.37
C LYS A 66 16.28 -7.82 14.75
N GLY A 67 16.23 -8.30 13.51
CA GLY A 67 14.98 -8.58 12.79
C GLY A 67 14.17 -7.33 12.39
N THR A 68 14.74 -6.12 12.51
CA THR A 68 14.06 -4.87 12.19
C THR A 68 14.68 -4.21 10.97
N LYS A 69 14.02 -4.32 9.82
CA LYS A 69 14.45 -3.72 8.54
C LYS A 69 13.84 -2.33 8.35
N LYS A 70 14.25 -1.37 9.17
CA LYS A 70 13.80 0.02 9.07
C LYS A 70 14.98 0.89 8.66
N VAL A 71 14.86 1.55 7.51
CA VAL A 71 15.87 2.47 6.95
C VAL A 71 15.17 3.75 6.54
N LEU A 72 15.76 4.89 6.86
CA LEU A 72 15.24 6.21 6.51
C LEU A 72 16.38 7.10 6.01
N GLU A 73 16.18 7.77 4.92
CA GLU A 73 17.01 8.89 4.45
C GLU A 73 16.46 10.18 5.02
N ILE A 74 17.32 11.00 5.59
CA ILE A 74 16.97 12.32 6.07
C ILE A 74 17.05 13.30 4.90
N ASP A 75 15.93 13.73 4.40
CA ASP A 75 15.80 14.76 3.40
C ASP A 75 15.66 16.17 4.01
N ARG A 76 15.37 17.17 3.20
CA ARG A 76 15.23 18.56 3.66
C ARG A 76 13.97 18.76 4.51
N SER A 77 12.91 17.99 4.30
CA SER A 77 11.66 18.07 5.06
C SER A 77 11.84 17.57 6.51
N LEU A 78 12.79 16.68 6.73
CA LEU A 78 13.16 16.14 8.04
C LEU A 78 14.34 16.88 8.69
N ALA A 79 14.72 18.04 8.17
CA ALA A 79 15.81 18.83 8.73
C ALA A 79 15.52 19.25 10.18
N GLY A 80 16.49 19.04 11.09
CA GLY A 80 16.36 19.43 12.50
C GLY A 80 15.62 18.46 13.40
N ILE A 81 15.13 17.33 12.85
CA ILE A 81 14.52 16.27 13.66
C ILE A 81 15.54 15.62 14.61
N ILE A 82 15.06 15.21 15.77
CA ILE A 82 15.82 14.40 16.73
C ILE A 82 15.42 12.93 16.53
N VAL A 83 16.41 12.05 16.51
CA VAL A 83 16.13 10.61 16.36
C VAL A 83 16.59 9.79 17.55
N SER A 84 15.97 8.62 17.73
CA SER A 84 16.28 7.71 18.82
C SER A 84 17.69 7.12 18.68
N THR A 85 18.37 6.90 19.81
CA THR A 85 19.61 6.10 19.91
C THR A 85 19.42 4.65 19.44
N GLY A 86 18.18 4.19 19.24
CA GLY A 86 17.83 2.93 18.58
C GLY A 86 18.19 2.87 17.11
N PHE A 87 18.50 4.02 16.48
CA PHE A 87 19.06 4.09 15.13
C PHE A 87 20.60 4.15 15.15
N ALA A 88 21.21 3.64 14.10
CA ALA A 88 22.57 4.03 13.70
C ALA A 88 22.41 5.06 12.58
N VAL A 89 23.26 6.08 12.61
CA VAL A 89 23.27 7.16 11.62
C VAL A 89 24.56 7.09 10.84
N LEU A 90 24.45 7.02 9.54
CA LEU A 90 25.57 6.96 8.61
C LEU A 90 25.46 8.11 7.61
N ARG A 91 26.60 8.60 7.12
CA ARG A 91 26.62 9.57 6.02
C ARG A 91 27.43 9.02 4.87
N PRO A 92 26.87 8.90 3.65
CA PRO A 92 27.61 8.50 2.47
C PRO A 92 28.78 9.47 2.21
N THR A 93 29.93 8.93 1.82
CA THR A 93 31.05 9.71 1.29
C THR A 93 30.83 10.03 -0.18
N GLU A 94 31.65 10.89 -0.78
CA GLU A 94 31.63 11.18 -2.23
C GLU A 94 31.79 9.94 -3.13
N LYS A 95 32.33 8.85 -2.60
CA LYS A 95 32.52 7.57 -3.30
C LYS A 95 31.35 6.60 -3.12
N CYS A 96 30.32 7.00 -2.39
CA CYS A 96 29.17 6.17 -2.07
C CYS A 96 27.88 6.89 -2.43
N ASP A 97 27.12 6.35 -3.38
CA ASP A 97 25.80 6.85 -3.71
C ASP A 97 24.81 6.58 -2.57
N GLY A 98 24.09 7.63 -2.12
CA GLY A 98 23.17 7.53 -0.98
C GLY A 98 22.00 6.59 -1.22
N LYS A 99 21.45 6.58 -2.45
CA LYS A 99 20.34 5.69 -2.83
C LYS A 99 20.80 4.23 -2.87
N PHE A 100 21.99 3.98 -3.42
CA PHE A 100 22.59 2.64 -3.39
C PHE A 100 22.80 2.16 -1.95
N LEU A 101 23.35 3.00 -1.08
CA LEU A 101 23.54 2.66 0.34
C LEU A 101 22.19 2.38 1.02
N SER A 102 21.17 3.20 0.78
CA SER A 102 19.81 2.99 1.31
C SER A 102 19.26 1.62 0.92
N ILE A 103 19.39 1.24 -0.36
CA ILE A 103 18.96 -0.07 -0.86
C ILE A 103 19.78 -1.21 -0.23
N TYR A 104 21.10 -1.03 -0.11
CA TYR A 104 21.95 -2.03 0.56
C TYR A 104 21.54 -2.24 2.02
N LEU A 105 21.26 -1.18 2.77
CA LEU A 105 20.82 -1.25 4.17
C LEU A 105 19.47 -1.96 4.35
N LYS A 106 18.63 -2.01 3.30
CA LYS A 106 17.38 -2.78 3.27
C LYS A 106 17.57 -4.24 2.82
N SER A 107 18.73 -4.58 2.26
CA SER A 107 19.00 -5.89 1.66
C SER A 107 19.09 -7.03 2.68
N ASN A 108 18.80 -8.23 2.20
CA ASN A 108 18.97 -9.46 3.01
C ASN A 108 20.44 -9.71 3.37
N ASP A 109 21.40 -9.25 2.56
CA ASP A 109 22.82 -9.38 2.85
C ASP A 109 23.23 -8.53 4.05
N PHE A 110 22.83 -7.26 4.07
CA PHE A 110 23.06 -6.39 5.21
C PHE A 110 22.39 -6.93 6.48
N GLU A 111 21.13 -7.39 6.39
CA GLU A 111 20.40 -7.90 7.55
C GLU A 111 21.08 -9.14 8.15
N ARG A 112 21.54 -10.08 7.32
CA ARG A 112 22.32 -11.25 7.79
C ARG A 112 23.58 -10.84 8.52
N GLN A 113 24.33 -9.86 8.00
CA GLN A 113 25.52 -9.35 8.65
C GLN A 113 25.18 -8.62 9.96
N LYS A 114 24.13 -7.80 9.96
CA LYS A 114 23.65 -7.11 11.16
C LYS A 114 23.28 -8.10 12.26
N GLU A 115 22.47 -9.11 11.94
CA GLU A 115 22.04 -10.12 12.91
C GLU A 115 23.19 -10.92 13.51
N LYS A 116 24.20 -11.26 12.71
CA LYS A 116 25.40 -11.96 13.16
C LYS A 116 26.16 -11.18 14.23
N HIS A 117 26.08 -9.85 14.21
CA HIS A 117 26.81 -8.96 15.12
C HIS A 117 25.91 -8.29 16.18
N CYS A 118 24.64 -8.69 16.27
CA CYS A 118 23.76 -8.28 17.36
C CYS A 118 24.14 -8.97 18.67
N SER A 119 24.01 -8.27 19.77
CA SER A 119 24.21 -8.75 21.14
C SER A 119 23.11 -8.25 22.07
N GLY A 120 22.90 -8.90 23.21
CA GLY A 120 21.86 -8.60 24.18
C GLY A 120 20.90 -9.78 24.37
N ALA A 121 20.49 -10.04 25.62
CA ALA A 121 19.66 -11.21 25.95
C ALA A 121 18.15 -10.98 25.69
N ILE A 122 17.63 -9.77 25.97
CA ILE A 122 16.18 -9.48 25.89
C ILE A 122 15.82 -8.82 24.56
N GLN A 123 16.58 -7.83 24.12
CA GLN A 123 16.41 -7.14 22.86
C GLN A 123 17.75 -7.03 22.12
N PRO A 124 18.15 -8.08 21.38
CA PRO A 124 19.41 -8.06 20.67
C PRO A 124 19.49 -6.89 19.68
N ALA A 125 20.58 -6.14 19.74
CA ALA A 125 20.83 -5.01 18.85
C ALA A 125 22.29 -4.94 18.44
N ILE A 126 22.57 -4.36 17.28
CA ILE A 126 23.94 -4.15 16.82
C ILE A 126 24.57 -2.92 17.49
N THR A 127 25.74 -3.10 18.05
CA THR A 127 26.55 -2.01 18.64
C THR A 127 27.41 -1.34 17.57
N ASN A 128 28.01 -0.17 17.90
CA ASN A 128 28.98 0.46 17.00
C ASN A 128 30.18 -0.44 16.70
N ALA A 129 30.60 -1.26 17.65
CA ALA A 129 31.67 -2.26 17.44
C ALA A 129 31.23 -3.36 16.47
N GLY A 130 29.95 -3.76 16.50
CA GLY A 130 29.36 -4.68 15.53
C GLY A 130 29.29 -4.08 14.13
N ILE A 131 28.86 -2.82 14.01
CA ILE A 131 28.76 -2.11 12.72
C ILE A 131 30.12 -1.99 12.04
N LYS A 132 31.21 -1.78 12.80
CA LYS A 132 32.59 -1.76 12.26
C LYS A 132 33.00 -3.07 11.56
N LYS A 133 32.32 -4.18 11.85
CA LYS A 133 32.60 -5.50 11.26
C LYS A 133 31.76 -5.79 10.00
N ILE A 134 30.78 -4.93 9.69
CA ILE A 134 29.96 -5.08 8.48
C ILE A 134 30.81 -4.72 7.27
N THR A 135 30.74 -5.55 6.25
CA THR A 135 31.38 -5.33 4.96
C THR A 135 30.36 -4.83 3.94
N PHE A 136 30.83 -3.97 3.06
CA PHE A 136 30.04 -3.30 2.03
C PHE A 136 30.62 -3.64 0.65
N PRO A 137 29.78 -3.95 -0.35
CA PRO A 137 30.24 -4.25 -1.68
C PRO A 137 30.79 -3.00 -2.37
N CYS A 138 32.02 -3.09 -2.88
CA CYS A 138 32.71 -1.95 -3.50
C CYS A 138 32.47 -1.97 -5.01
N PHE A 139 31.66 -1.02 -5.48
CA PHE A 139 31.40 -0.77 -6.90
C PHE A 139 31.89 0.63 -7.30
N PRO A 140 32.25 0.84 -8.59
CA PRO A 140 32.37 2.18 -9.16
C PRO A 140 31.08 2.99 -8.92
N LEU A 141 31.20 4.31 -8.78
CA LEU A 141 30.06 5.16 -8.46
C LEU A 141 28.94 5.07 -9.51
N ASP A 142 29.30 4.97 -10.79
CA ASP A 142 28.34 4.80 -11.89
C ASP A 142 27.55 3.49 -11.78
N ASP A 143 28.20 2.40 -11.38
CA ASP A 143 27.53 1.12 -11.18
C ASP A 143 26.62 1.17 -9.95
N GLN A 144 27.03 1.86 -8.88
CA GLN A 144 26.16 2.11 -7.72
C GLN A 144 24.89 2.88 -8.15
N LYS A 145 25.03 3.95 -8.96
CA LYS A 145 23.90 4.73 -9.50
C LYS A 145 23.00 3.86 -10.39
N ARG A 146 23.57 3.01 -11.27
CA ARG A 146 22.78 2.10 -12.13
C ARG A 146 22.00 1.06 -11.31
N ILE A 147 22.64 0.45 -10.31
CA ILE A 147 21.97 -0.48 -9.40
C ILE A 147 20.84 0.23 -8.65
N ALA A 148 21.12 1.41 -8.09
CA ALA A 148 20.14 2.21 -7.38
C ALA A 148 18.96 2.62 -8.27
N HIS A 149 19.23 2.99 -9.53
CA HIS A 149 18.21 3.33 -10.51
C HIS A 149 17.31 2.14 -10.83
N LEU A 150 17.90 0.97 -11.12
CA LEU A 150 17.16 -0.24 -11.48
C LEU A 150 16.30 -0.74 -10.32
N LEU A 151 16.90 -0.93 -9.14
CA LEU A 151 16.18 -1.41 -7.97
C LEU A 151 15.13 -0.40 -7.50
N GLY A 152 15.44 0.89 -7.55
CA GLY A 152 14.49 1.97 -7.26
C GLY A 152 13.28 2.02 -8.21
N LYS A 153 13.43 1.62 -9.48
CA LYS A 153 12.28 1.44 -10.38
C LYS A 153 11.35 0.35 -9.88
N VAL A 154 11.90 -0.80 -9.48
CA VAL A 154 11.08 -1.92 -8.96
C VAL A 154 10.43 -1.55 -7.63
N GLU A 155 11.15 -0.87 -6.72
CA GLU A 155 10.57 -0.37 -5.45
C GLU A 155 9.37 0.55 -5.72
N ARG A 156 9.47 1.47 -6.70
CA ARG A 156 8.34 2.35 -7.07
C ARG A 156 7.16 1.57 -7.64
N LEU A 157 7.40 0.54 -8.45
CA LEU A 157 6.32 -0.33 -8.97
C LEU A 157 5.64 -1.10 -7.83
N ILE A 158 6.41 -1.62 -6.87
CA ILE A 158 5.87 -2.28 -5.66
C ILE A 158 5.00 -1.31 -4.85
N ALA A 159 5.50 -0.08 -4.61
CA ALA A 159 4.75 0.94 -3.88
C ALA A 159 3.44 1.32 -4.58
N ARG A 160 3.48 1.57 -5.90
CA ARG A 160 2.29 1.83 -6.72
C ARG A 160 1.30 0.66 -6.67
N ARG A 161 1.77 -0.58 -6.73
CA ARG A 161 0.90 -1.75 -6.67
C ARG A 161 0.18 -1.87 -5.31
N LYS A 162 0.88 -1.59 -4.21
CA LYS A 162 0.28 -1.51 -2.87
C LYS A 162 -0.77 -0.40 -2.77
N GLN A 163 -0.47 0.75 -3.34
CA GLN A 163 -1.42 1.87 -3.41
C GLN A 163 -2.66 1.52 -4.23
N HIS A 164 -2.52 0.89 -5.41
CA HIS A 164 -3.66 0.46 -6.21
C HIS A 164 -4.57 -0.54 -5.46
N LEU A 165 -3.98 -1.47 -4.69
CA LEU A 165 -4.77 -2.40 -3.87
C LEU A 165 -5.60 -1.65 -2.82
N GLN A 166 -5.00 -0.65 -2.16
CA GLN A 166 -5.73 0.20 -1.19
C GLN A 166 -6.84 1.00 -1.88
N GLN A 167 -6.55 1.61 -3.04
CA GLN A 167 -7.55 2.37 -3.81
C GLN A 167 -8.74 1.49 -4.24
N LEU A 168 -8.54 0.20 -4.56
CA LEU A 168 -9.62 -0.72 -4.87
C LEU A 168 -10.49 -1.03 -3.65
N ASP A 169 -9.90 -1.12 -2.45
CA ASP A 169 -10.65 -1.28 -1.20
C ASP A 169 -11.49 -0.02 -0.90
N ASP A 170 -10.90 1.15 -1.07
CA ASP A 170 -11.57 2.45 -0.86
C ASP A 170 -12.68 2.66 -1.89
N LEU A 171 -12.45 2.32 -3.16
CA LEU A 171 -13.46 2.36 -4.22
C LEU A 171 -14.68 1.50 -3.86
N LEU A 172 -14.45 0.27 -3.44
CA LEU A 172 -15.55 -0.63 -3.10
C LEU A 172 -16.36 -0.13 -1.90
N LYS A 173 -15.67 0.47 -0.93
CA LYS A 173 -16.32 1.12 0.21
C LYS A 173 -17.15 2.32 -0.23
N SER A 174 -16.63 3.15 -1.14
CA SER A 174 -17.35 4.32 -1.68
C SER A 174 -18.58 3.91 -2.47
N VAL A 175 -18.47 2.89 -3.33
CA VAL A 175 -19.61 2.33 -4.08
C VAL A 175 -20.72 1.82 -3.14
N PHE A 176 -20.34 1.12 -2.06
CA PHE A 176 -21.32 0.66 -1.07
C PHE A 176 -22.06 1.84 -0.42
N LEU A 177 -21.30 2.86 0.01
CA LEU A 177 -21.89 4.05 0.65
C LEU A 177 -22.75 4.86 -0.33
N GLU A 178 -22.37 4.96 -1.59
CA GLU A 178 -23.18 5.61 -2.63
C GLU A 178 -24.49 4.86 -2.86
N MET A 179 -24.46 3.53 -2.99
CA MET A 179 -25.64 2.72 -3.22
C MET A 179 -26.56 2.66 -2.00
N PHE A 180 -26.03 2.46 -0.81
CA PHE A 180 -26.81 2.09 0.37
C PHE A 180 -26.74 3.09 1.52
N GLY A 181 -25.83 4.07 1.51
CA GLY A 181 -25.53 4.95 2.65
C GLY A 181 -24.80 4.22 3.76
N ASP A 182 -24.63 4.88 4.91
CA ASP A 182 -24.08 4.24 6.12
C ASP A 182 -25.07 3.19 6.65
N PRO A 183 -24.74 1.88 6.60
CA PRO A 183 -25.68 0.82 6.98
C PRO A 183 -25.93 0.73 8.48
N VAL A 184 -25.10 1.38 9.31
CA VAL A 184 -25.29 1.45 10.77
C VAL A 184 -26.27 2.56 11.12
N ARG A 185 -26.17 3.72 10.46
CA ARG A 185 -27.05 4.87 10.65
C ARG A 185 -28.36 4.76 9.87
N ASN A 186 -28.33 4.03 8.75
CA ASN A 186 -29.44 3.84 7.83
C ASN A 186 -30.07 5.17 7.35
N GLU A 187 -29.24 6.10 6.93
CA GLU A 187 -29.66 7.46 6.51
C GLU A 187 -30.62 7.46 5.30
N LYS A 188 -30.54 6.41 4.45
CA LYS A 188 -31.44 6.23 3.29
C LYS A 188 -32.79 5.58 3.65
N GLY A 189 -33.00 5.19 4.92
CA GLY A 189 -34.30 4.65 5.38
C GLY A 189 -34.62 3.24 4.84
N TRP A 190 -33.63 2.42 4.54
CA TRP A 190 -33.83 1.04 4.10
C TRP A 190 -34.60 0.23 5.13
N VAL A 191 -35.39 -0.74 4.68
CA VAL A 191 -35.98 -1.74 5.58
C VAL A 191 -34.87 -2.47 6.30
N THR A 192 -35.01 -2.61 7.61
CA THR A 192 -34.05 -3.37 8.43
C THR A 192 -34.63 -4.71 8.82
N LYS A 193 -33.77 -5.73 8.89
CA LYS A 193 -34.10 -7.07 9.41
C LYS A 193 -33.05 -7.50 10.44
N PRO A 194 -33.44 -8.25 11.49
CA PRO A 194 -32.44 -8.91 12.33
C PRO A 194 -31.56 -9.85 11.52
N LEU A 195 -30.26 -9.83 11.74
CA LEU A 195 -29.30 -10.68 11.00
C LEU A 195 -29.70 -12.16 11.08
N GLY A 196 -30.22 -12.63 12.24
CA GLY A 196 -30.68 -13.99 12.41
C GLY A 196 -31.93 -14.36 11.57
N ASN A 197 -32.65 -13.38 11.02
CA ASN A 197 -33.78 -13.62 10.11
C ASN A 197 -33.31 -13.90 8.67
N ILE A 198 -32.20 -13.28 8.25
CA ILE A 198 -31.67 -13.40 6.88
C ILE A 198 -30.54 -14.44 6.75
N ALA A 199 -29.90 -14.82 7.85
CA ALA A 199 -28.83 -15.80 7.88
C ALA A 199 -28.94 -16.78 9.04
N THR A 200 -28.44 -18.00 8.86
CA THR A 200 -28.19 -18.97 9.91
C THR A 200 -26.86 -18.64 10.56
N ILE A 201 -26.83 -18.51 11.86
CA ILE A 201 -25.65 -18.11 12.63
C ILE A 201 -25.24 -19.27 13.52
N GLU A 202 -24.05 -19.82 13.28
CA GLU A 202 -23.55 -21.01 13.95
C GLU A 202 -22.14 -20.77 14.49
N ARG A 203 -21.90 -21.20 15.73
CA ARG A 203 -20.57 -21.10 16.33
C ARG A 203 -19.69 -22.27 15.90
N GLY A 204 -18.44 -22.00 15.59
CA GLY A 204 -17.41 -23.01 15.43
C GLY A 204 -17.21 -23.81 16.73
N ARG A 205 -16.50 -24.91 16.65
CA ARG A 205 -16.28 -25.81 17.78
C ARG A 205 -14.88 -26.39 17.74
N PHE A 206 -14.20 -26.37 18.88
CA PHE A 206 -13.00 -27.17 19.11
C PHE A 206 -12.90 -27.41 20.63
N SER A 207 -13.35 -28.56 21.08
CA SER A 207 -13.52 -28.88 22.51
C SER A 207 -12.27 -29.37 23.23
N PRO A 208 -11.20 -29.92 22.57
CA PRO A 208 -10.04 -30.44 23.28
C PRO A 208 -9.36 -29.41 24.19
N ARG A 209 -8.84 -29.90 25.30
CA ARG A 209 -8.00 -29.15 26.26
C ARG A 209 -6.82 -30.03 26.66
N PRO A 210 -5.56 -29.56 26.51
CA PRO A 210 -5.17 -28.25 25.93
C PRO A 210 -5.48 -28.18 24.42
N ARG A 211 -5.73 -26.95 23.96
CA ARG A 211 -6.10 -26.71 22.53
C ARG A 211 -5.01 -27.06 21.54
N ASN A 212 -3.76 -27.06 21.95
CA ASN A 212 -2.57 -27.31 21.14
C ASN A 212 -2.07 -28.77 21.21
N ASP A 213 -2.88 -29.71 21.67
CA ASP A 213 -2.51 -31.14 21.74
C ASP A 213 -2.25 -31.67 20.31
N PRO A 214 -1.00 -32.05 19.96
CA PRO A 214 -0.59 -32.43 18.62
C PRO A 214 -1.40 -33.58 18.00
N LYS A 215 -2.04 -34.42 18.83
CA LYS A 215 -2.82 -35.59 18.37
C LYS A 215 -4.02 -35.23 17.48
N PHE A 216 -4.46 -33.96 17.45
CA PHE A 216 -5.60 -33.50 16.63
C PHE A 216 -5.19 -32.80 15.33
N TYR A 217 -3.92 -32.50 15.15
CA TYR A 217 -3.40 -31.66 14.08
C TYR A 217 -2.61 -32.44 13.01
N ASN A 218 -2.07 -31.69 12.04
CA ASN A 218 -1.18 -32.18 10.99
C ASN A 218 -1.81 -33.28 10.08
N GLY A 219 -3.12 -33.16 9.82
CA GLY A 219 -3.81 -33.98 8.81
C GLY A 219 -4.11 -33.21 7.53
N ALA A 220 -5.12 -33.69 6.79
CA ALA A 220 -5.48 -33.14 5.48
C ALA A 220 -6.58 -32.05 5.52
N TYR A 221 -7.16 -31.75 6.70
CA TYR A 221 -8.34 -30.90 6.77
C TYR A 221 -7.98 -29.48 7.21
N PRO A 222 -8.27 -28.44 6.38
CA PRO A 222 -8.04 -27.05 6.75
C PRO A 222 -8.70 -26.65 8.08
N PHE A 223 -7.96 -25.95 8.93
CA PHE A 223 -8.45 -25.45 10.22
C PHE A 223 -8.03 -23.99 10.37
N ILE A 224 -9.00 -23.09 10.37
CA ILE A 224 -8.75 -21.65 10.42
C ILE A 224 -8.71 -21.14 11.84
N GLN A 225 -7.96 -20.06 12.03
CA GLN A 225 -7.89 -19.28 13.26
C GLN A 225 -8.38 -17.84 12.99
N THR A 226 -8.64 -17.07 14.05
CA THR A 226 -9.05 -15.66 13.91
C THR A 226 -8.01 -14.80 13.17
N GLY A 227 -6.72 -15.15 13.29
CA GLY A 227 -5.65 -14.51 12.55
C GLY A 227 -5.70 -14.77 11.04
N ASP A 228 -6.19 -15.93 10.61
CA ASP A 228 -6.36 -16.24 9.18
C ASP A 228 -7.47 -15.37 8.57
N ILE A 229 -8.57 -15.14 9.31
CA ILE A 229 -9.66 -14.24 8.92
C ILE A 229 -9.12 -12.82 8.75
N SER A 230 -8.35 -12.33 9.71
CA SER A 230 -7.80 -10.97 9.69
C SER A 230 -6.84 -10.74 8.50
N ARG A 231 -6.09 -11.76 8.08
CA ARG A 231 -5.15 -11.67 6.96
C ARG A 231 -5.79 -11.87 5.58
N SER A 232 -7.02 -12.37 5.52
CA SER A 232 -7.67 -12.80 4.29
C SER A 232 -8.23 -11.67 3.41
N ASN A 233 -8.23 -10.43 3.89
CA ASN A 233 -8.84 -9.28 3.21
C ASN A 233 -10.27 -9.56 2.70
N GLY A 234 -11.06 -10.30 3.49
CA GLY A 234 -12.46 -10.59 3.17
C GLY A 234 -12.69 -11.84 2.31
N ARG A 235 -11.65 -12.47 1.76
CA ARG A 235 -11.75 -13.72 0.97
C ARG A 235 -10.75 -14.75 1.50
N LEU A 236 -11.21 -15.69 2.32
CA LEU A 236 -10.33 -16.66 2.97
C LEU A 236 -10.04 -17.86 2.07
N ARG A 237 -8.80 -17.95 1.61
CA ARG A 237 -8.26 -19.04 0.77
C ARG A 237 -7.15 -19.82 1.44
N GLU A 238 -6.47 -19.20 2.43
CA GLU A 238 -5.30 -19.73 3.09
C GLU A 238 -5.58 -20.01 4.57
N TYR A 239 -4.86 -20.94 5.12
CA TYR A 239 -4.97 -21.36 6.50
C TYR A 239 -3.60 -21.70 7.08
N THR A 240 -3.44 -21.52 8.38
CA THR A 240 -2.16 -21.77 9.06
C THR A 240 -2.07 -23.15 9.70
N GLN A 241 -3.20 -23.85 9.86
CA GLN A 241 -3.25 -25.14 10.56
C GLN A 241 -4.13 -26.15 9.83
N THR A 242 -3.89 -27.43 10.10
CA THR A 242 -4.73 -28.54 9.61
C THR A 242 -5.12 -29.45 10.76
N LEU A 243 -6.28 -30.08 10.63
CA LEU A 243 -6.76 -31.16 11.50
C LEU A 243 -6.61 -32.51 10.82
N ASN A 244 -6.47 -33.57 11.65
CA ASN A 244 -6.58 -34.95 11.22
C ASN A 244 -7.97 -35.53 11.53
N GLU A 245 -8.16 -36.83 11.32
CA GLU A 245 -9.44 -37.53 11.54
C GLU A 245 -9.98 -37.43 12.96
N LEU A 246 -9.10 -37.30 13.96
CA LEU A 246 -9.52 -37.09 15.36
C LEU A 246 -9.95 -35.63 15.56
N GLY A 247 -9.25 -34.71 14.95
CA GLY A 247 -9.51 -33.29 15.05
C GLY A 247 -10.86 -32.87 14.46
N ILE A 248 -11.22 -33.42 13.29
CA ILE A 248 -12.51 -33.10 12.65
C ILE A 248 -13.73 -33.57 13.45
N LYS A 249 -13.63 -34.68 14.21
CA LYS A 249 -14.72 -35.20 15.08
C LYS A 249 -15.08 -34.22 16.19
N VAL A 250 -14.14 -33.39 16.62
CA VAL A 250 -14.29 -32.44 17.72
C VAL A 250 -14.39 -30.99 17.27
N SER A 251 -14.38 -30.75 15.95
CA SER A 251 -14.48 -29.41 15.36
C SER A 251 -15.80 -29.23 14.59
N LYS A 252 -16.08 -28.03 14.11
CA LYS A 252 -17.23 -27.68 13.27
C LYS A 252 -16.73 -27.34 11.88
N LYS A 253 -17.30 -27.99 10.86
CA LYS A 253 -17.07 -27.70 9.46
C LYS A 253 -17.94 -26.54 8.99
N PHE A 254 -17.38 -25.68 8.16
CA PHE A 254 -18.06 -24.66 7.35
C PHE A 254 -17.68 -24.84 5.89
N ASP A 255 -18.67 -24.71 5.02
CA ASP A 255 -18.48 -24.89 3.58
C ASP A 255 -18.17 -23.56 2.87
N VAL A 256 -17.71 -23.66 1.61
CA VAL A 256 -17.48 -22.52 0.73
C VAL A 256 -18.70 -21.60 0.69
N GLY A 257 -18.46 -20.28 0.63
CA GLY A 257 -19.51 -19.26 0.63
C GLY A 257 -20.00 -18.86 2.03
N THR A 258 -19.64 -19.61 3.10
CA THR A 258 -19.95 -19.20 4.47
C THR A 258 -19.16 -17.93 4.84
N ILE A 259 -19.81 -16.94 5.40
CA ILE A 259 -19.15 -15.79 6.00
C ILE A 259 -18.66 -16.20 7.38
N VAL A 260 -17.40 -15.99 7.69
CA VAL A 260 -16.83 -16.22 9.02
C VAL A 260 -16.50 -14.90 9.69
N ILE A 261 -16.79 -14.81 10.99
CA ILE A 261 -16.49 -13.63 11.81
C ILE A 261 -15.70 -14.03 13.04
N ALA A 262 -14.60 -13.34 13.30
CA ALA A 262 -13.82 -13.50 14.51
C ALA A 262 -14.51 -12.79 15.69
N ILE A 263 -14.59 -13.45 16.85
CA ILE A 263 -15.38 -12.98 17.99
C ILE A 263 -14.56 -12.73 19.25
N VAL A 264 -13.23 -12.84 19.20
CA VAL A 264 -12.37 -12.73 20.39
C VAL A 264 -11.19 -11.78 20.16
N GLY A 265 -10.83 -11.05 21.21
CA GLY A 265 -9.61 -10.23 21.29
C GLY A 265 -9.53 -9.12 20.24
N ALA A 266 -8.31 -8.81 19.80
CA ALA A 266 -8.05 -7.72 18.86
C ALA A 266 -8.68 -7.94 17.46
N THR A 267 -9.07 -9.17 17.14
CA THR A 267 -9.67 -9.54 15.84
C THR A 267 -11.21 -9.48 15.82
N ILE A 268 -11.85 -9.05 16.91
CA ILE A 268 -13.32 -8.95 16.98
C ILE A 268 -13.85 -8.14 15.79
N GLY A 269 -14.84 -8.72 15.09
CA GLY A 269 -15.50 -8.10 13.95
C GLY A 269 -14.76 -8.23 12.63
N GLU A 270 -13.59 -8.88 12.57
CA GLU A 270 -12.96 -9.25 11.30
C GLU A 270 -13.81 -10.32 10.61
N THR A 271 -14.06 -10.13 9.33
CA THR A 271 -14.93 -11.00 8.52
C THR A 271 -14.21 -11.49 7.27
N ALA A 272 -14.64 -12.65 6.76
CA ALA A 272 -14.24 -13.15 5.47
C ALA A 272 -15.28 -14.14 4.91
N ILE A 273 -15.33 -14.27 3.58
CA ILE A 273 -16.08 -15.33 2.91
C ILE A 273 -15.14 -16.48 2.62
N LEU A 274 -15.50 -17.68 3.02
CA LEU A 274 -14.73 -18.89 2.78
C LEU A 274 -14.69 -19.23 1.28
N GLN A 275 -13.50 -19.34 0.74
CA GLN A 275 -13.24 -19.83 -0.62
C GLN A 275 -12.84 -21.32 -0.63
N ILE A 276 -12.69 -21.91 0.55
CA ILE A 276 -12.41 -23.33 0.79
C ILE A 276 -13.32 -23.85 1.90
N SER A 277 -13.68 -25.12 1.86
CA SER A 277 -14.30 -25.77 3.02
C SER A 277 -13.28 -25.94 4.13
N THR A 278 -13.62 -25.55 5.35
CA THR A 278 -12.70 -25.55 6.47
C THR A 278 -13.38 -25.87 7.80
N TYR A 279 -12.59 -26.24 8.79
CA TYR A 279 -13.02 -26.36 10.17
C TYR A 279 -12.66 -25.11 10.97
N ALA A 280 -13.45 -24.75 11.98
CA ALA A 280 -13.22 -23.56 12.77
C ALA A 280 -13.44 -23.78 14.27
N PRO A 281 -12.65 -23.08 15.13
CA PRO A 281 -12.78 -23.15 16.58
C PRO A 281 -13.97 -22.32 17.09
N ASP A 282 -14.23 -22.43 18.39
CA ASP A 282 -15.26 -21.68 19.12
C ASP A 282 -15.03 -20.16 19.21
N SER A 283 -13.88 -19.67 18.74
CA SER A 283 -13.55 -18.24 18.56
C SER A 283 -14.02 -17.65 17.22
N VAL A 284 -14.66 -18.47 16.38
CA VAL A 284 -15.19 -18.10 15.06
C VAL A 284 -16.67 -18.44 15.00
N ILE A 285 -17.46 -17.55 14.41
CA ILE A 285 -18.87 -17.80 14.07
C ILE A 285 -19.00 -17.81 12.54
N GLY A 286 -19.73 -18.79 12.02
CA GLY A 286 -20.15 -18.89 10.63
C GLY A 286 -21.54 -18.26 10.46
N ILE A 287 -21.72 -17.47 9.40
CA ILE A 287 -22.96 -16.81 9.00
C ILE A 287 -23.29 -17.29 7.60
N ILE A 288 -24.42 -17.98 7.44
CA ILE A 288 -24.82 -18.66 6.22
C ILE A 288 -26.14 -18.02 5.75
N PRO A 289 -26.19 -17.34 4.60
CA PRO A 289 -27.41 -16.75 4.05
C PRO A 289 -28.53 -17.81 3.90
N LYS A 290 -29.78 -17.42 4.20
CA LYS A 290 -30.96 -18.30 4.15
C LYS A 290 -31.66 -18.30 2.79
N SER A 291 -31.53 -17.22 2.01
CA SER A 291 -32.23 -17.02 0.74
C SER A 291 -31.31 -16.36 -0.30
N GLY A 292 -31.70 -16.41 -1.56
CA GLY A 292 -30.96 -15.83 -2.68
C GLY A 292 -29.86 -16.76 -3.23
N THR A 293 -29.11 -16.27 -4.21
CA THR A 293 -27.86 -16.95 -4.60
C THR A 293 -26.88 -16.78 -3.46
N LYS A 294 -26.44 -17.89 -2.85
CA LYS A 294 -25.59 -17.86 -1.65
C LYS A 294 -24.37 -16.94 -1.81
N GLU A 295 -23.88 -16.84 -3.02
CA GLU A 295 -22.69 -16.06 -3.36
C GLU A 295 -22.96 -14.55 -3.26
N THR A 296 -24.00 -14.05 -3.91
CA THR A 296 -24.42 -12.63 -3.87
C THR A 296 -24.74 -12.16 -2.46
N GLU A 297 -25.53 -12.95 -1.72
CA GLU A 297 -25.94 -12.60 -0.38
C GLU A 297 -24.75 -12.62 0.60
N SER A 298 -23.82 -13.57 0.43
CA SER A 298 -22.59 -13.62 1.23
C SER A 298 -21.73 -12.37 1.01
N VAL A 299 -21.60 -11.88 -0.23
CA VAL A 299 -20.84 -10.68 -0.56
C VAL A 299 -21.47 -9.45 0.12
N PHE A 300 -22.78 -9.27 -0.02
CA PHE A 300 -23.48 -8.13 0.57
C PHE A 300 -23.41 -8.14 2.10
N ILE A 301 -23.73 -9.28 2.75
CA ILE A 301 -23.74 -9.41 4.21
C ILE A 301 -22.34 -9.23 4.79
N GLU A 302 -21.32 -9.83 4.16
CA GLU A 302 -19.93 -9.69 4.61
C GLU A 302 -19.50 -8.24 4.56
N PHE A 303 -19.79 -7.54 3.46
CA PHE A 303 -19.40 -6.16 3.30
C PHE A 303 -20.13 -5.23 4.29
N LEU A 304 -21.41 -5.47 4.50
CA LEU A 304 -22.21 -4.78 5.51
C LEU A 304 -21.61 -4.97 6.91
N LEU A 305 -21.19 -6.19 7.28
CA LEU A 305 -20.59 -6.48 8.59
C LEU A 305 -19.27 -5.74 8.83
N ARG A 306 -18.53 -5.37 7.78
CA ARG A 306 -17.32 -4.52 7.92
C ARG A 306 -17.65 -3.16 8.55
N PHE A 307 -18.80 -2.55 8.19
CA PHE A 307 -19.25 -1.31 8.80
C PHE A 307 -19.69 -1.49 10.26
N TRP A 308 -20.19 -2.66 10.60
CA TRP A 308 -20.57 -2.98 11.99
C TRP A 308 -19.39 -3.28 12.91
N LYS A 309 -18.20 -3.54 12.37
CA LYS A 309 -16.99 -3.89 13.14
C LYS A 309 -16.68 -2.91 14.29
N PRO A 310 -16.66 -1.57 14.10
CA PRO A 310 -16.43 -0.63 15.22
C PRO A 310 -17.48 -0.76 16.32
N VAL A 311 -18.76 -0.91 15.95
CA VAL A 311 -19.87 -1.07 16.90
C VAL A 311 -19.76 -2.39 17.67
N LEU A 312 -19.42 -3.48 16.99
CA LEU A 312 -19.23 -4.78 17.63
C LEU A 312 -18.04 -4.77 18.60
N ARG A 313 -16.96 -4.07 18.25
CA ARG A 313 -15.81 -3.86 19.15
C ARG A 313 -16.19 -3.04 20.38
N ALA A 314 -16.95 -1.96 20.21
CA ALA A 314 -17.40 -1.11 21.31
C ALA A 314 -18.40 -1.83 22.25
N ARG A 315 -19.17 -2.79 21.74
CA ARG A 315 -20.11 -3.61 22.54
C ARG A 315 -19.44 -4.77 23.27
N ALA A 316 -18.20 -5.10 22.92
CA ALA A 316 -17.46 -6.14 23.62
C ALA A 316 -17.10 -5.65 25.03
N PRO A 317 -17.34 -6.43 26.10
CA PRO A 317 -17.00 -6.03 27.47
C PRO A 317 -15.50 -5.72 27.60
N GLU A 318 -15.15 -4.67 28.33
CA GLU A 318 -13.75 -4.27 28.61
C GLU A 318 -12.97 -5.28 29.48
N ALA A 319 -13.56 -6.41 29.84
CA ALA A 319 -12.91 -7.48 30.59
C ALA A 319 -11.70 -8.04 29.78
N ALA A 320 -10.75 -8.63 30.49
CA ALA A 320 -9.47 -9.16 29.96
C ALA A 320 -9.60 -10.16 28.77
N ARG A 321 -10.83 -10.54 28.38
CA ARG A 321 -11.18 -11.32 27.18
C ARG A 321 -12.45 -10.75 26.55
N ALA A 322 -12.35 -9.61 25.87
CA ALA A 322 -13.42 -9.11 25.03
C ALA A 322 -13.91 -10.23 24.09
N ASN A 323 -15.20 -10.51 24.10
CA ASN A 323 -15.83 -11.56 23.29
C ASN A 323 -17.25 -11.14 22.94
N ILE A 324 -17.61 -11.28 21.67
CA ILE A 324 -19.01 -11.22 21.21
C ILE A 324 -19.54 -12.64 20.98
N ASN A 325 -20.85 -12.82 21.02
CA ASN A 325 -21.47 -14.14 20.88
C ASN A 325 -22.62 -14.11 19.85
N ILE A 326 -23.25 -15.26 19.63
CA ILE A 326 -24.38 -15.39 18.72
C ILE A 326 -25.55 -14.49 19.15
N GLU A 327 -25.78 -14.34 20.44
CA GLU A 327 -26.87 -13.52 20.97
C GLU A 327 -26.65 -12.02 20.71
N THR A 328 -25.39 -11.60 20.54
CA THR A 328 -25.06 -10.23 20.11
C THR A 328 -25.29 -10.04 18.60
N LEU A 329 -25.01 -11.05 17.78
CA LEU A 329 -25.11 -10.98 16.31
C LEU A 329 -26.54 -11.18 15.80
N ARG A 330 -27.29 -12.10 16.40
CA ARG A 330 -28.62 -12.50 15.93
C ARG A 330 -29.62 -11.34 15.85
N PRO A 331 -29.73 -10.43 16.84
CA PRO A 331 -30.64 -9.30 16.80
C PRO A 331 -30.10 -8.08 16.03
N LEU A 332 -28.88 -8.15 15.46
CA LEU A 332 -28.27 -7.01 14.79
C LEU A 332 -29.17 -6.48 13.68
N PRO A 333 -29.65 -5.22 13.75
CA PRO A 333 -30.52 -4.66 12.73
C PRO A 333 -29.69 -4.29 11.50
N VAL A 334 -29.82 -5.07 10.45
CA VAL A 334 -29.09 -4.87 9.20
C VAL A 334 -30.02 -4.35 8.13
N ILE A 335 -29.58 -3.39 7.31
CA ILE A 335 -30.32 -2.92 6.16
C ILE A 335 -30.52 -4.08 5.17
N TRP A 336 -31.70 -4.12 4.55
CA TRP A 336 -32.04 -5.16 3.60
C TRP A 336 -32.69 -4.56 2.34
N PRO A 337 -31.88 -3.96 1.44
CA PRO A 337 -32.32 -3.41 0.16
C PRO A 337 -32.97 -4.45 -0.74
N LEU A 338 -33.51 -4.01 -1.88
CA LEU A 338 -34.06 -4.92 -2.89
C LEU A 338 -32.98 -5.87 -3.42
N GLU A 339 -33.39 -7.07 -3.83
CA GLU A 339 -32.48 -8.11 -4.35
C GLU A 339 -31.63 -7.62 -5.52
N ASN A 340 -32.26 -6.95 -6.49
CA ASN A 340 -31.57 -6.37 -7.65
C ASN A 340 -30.43 -5.40 -7.27
N ASP A 341 -30.59 -4.61 -6.21
CA ASP A 341 -29.55 -3.68 -5.77
C ASP A 341 -28.39 -4.41 -5.06
N ARG A 342 -28.71 -5.47 -4.29
CA ARG A 342 -27.69 -6.33 -3.69
C ARG A 342 -26.90 -7.11 -4.77
N GLU A 343 -27.59 -7.57 -5.82
CA GLU A 343 -26.97 -8.25 -6.98
C GLU A 343 -26.05 -7.30 -7.75
N LYS A 344 -26.46 -6.06 -8.01
CA LYS A 344 -25.61 -5.04 -8.66
C LYS A 344 -24.33 -4.81 -7.86
N PHE A 345 -24.46 -4.61 -6.54
CA PHE A 345 -23.32 -4.43 -5.68
C PHE A 345 -22.39 -5.66 -5.69
N ALA A 346 -22.94 -6.86 -5.57
CA ALA A 346 -22.16 -8.09 -5.59
C ALA A 346 -21.39 -8.26 -6.90
N ALA A 347 -22.01 -7.95 -8.05
CA ALA A 347 -21.35 -7.98 -9.34
C ALA A 347 -20.18 -6.99 -9.45
N ILE A 348 -20.30 -5.79 -8.87
CA ILE A 348 -19.22 -4.81 -8.79
C ILE A 348 -18.12 -5.34 -7.86
N ALA A 349 -18.49 -5.84 -6.69
CA ALA A 349 -17.55 -6.39 -5.72
C ALA A 349 -16.71 -7.53 -6.30
N GLU A 350 -17.32 -8.47 -7.03
CA GLU A 350 -16.60 -9.57 -7.69
C GLU A 350 -15.63 -9.08 -8.78
N LYS A 351 -15.98 -8.04 -9.55
CA LYS A 351 -15.04 -7.42 -10.50
C LYS A 351 -13.84 -6.80 -9.79
N VAL A 352 -14.08 -6.06 -8.71
CA VAL A 352 -13.02 -5.45 -7.90
C VAL A 352 -12.13 -6.53 -7.29
N GLU A 353 -12.70 -7.59 -6.72
CA GLU A 353 -11.93 -8.70 -6.14
C GLU A 353 -11.08 -9.44 -7.20
N SER A 354 -11.61 -9.60 -8.43
CA SER A 354 -10.84 -10.15 -9.54
C SER A 354 -9.62 -9.27 -9.90
N LEU A 355 -9.79 -7.94 -9.92
CA LEU A 355 -8.70 -6.99 -10.14
C LEU A 355 -7.69 -7.04 -8.99
N LYS A 356 -8.14 -7.08 -7.74
CA LYS A 356 -7.28 -7.21 -6.55
C LYS A 356 -6.44 -8.49 -6.62
N ALA A 357 -7.03 -9.62 -7.02
CA ALA A 357 -6.28 -10.87 -7.17
C ALA A 357 -5.14 -10.76 -8.19
N ARG A 358 -5.38 -10.11 -9.34
CA ARG A 358 -4.34 -9.85 -10.34
C ARG A 358 -3.25 -8.90 -9.82
N TYR A 359 -3.64 -7.85 -9.10
CA TYR A 359 -2.69 -6.91 -8.52
C TYR A 359 -1.86 -7.54 -7.40
N GLN A 360 -2.47 -8.41 -6.60
CA GLN A 360 -1.77 -9.16 -5.56
C GLN A 360 -0.74 -10.12 -6.17
N GLN A 361 -1.09 -10.84 -7.25
CA GLN A 361 -0.14 -11.68 -7.97
C GLN A 361 1.02 -10.84 -8.53
N SER A 362 0.70 -9.74 -9.21
CA SER A 362 1.72 -8.82 -9.74
C SER A 362 2.63 -8.24 -8.64
N LEU A 363 2.08 -7.97 -7.45
CA LEU A 363 2.88 -7.51 -6.30
C LEU A 363 3.87 -8.61 -5.86
N THR A 364 3.41 -9.85 -5.74
CA THR A 364 4.26 -11.00 -5.39
C THR A 364 5.38 -11.21 -6.41
N ASP A 365 5.06 -11.10 -7.70
CA ASP A 365 6.04 -11.24 -8.79
C ASP A 365 7.09 -10.11 -8.74
N LEU A 366 6.66 -8.86 -8.50
CA LEU A 366 7.56 -7.71 -8.35
C LEU A 366 8.46 -7.83 -7.11
N GLU A 367 7.93 -8.29 -5.98
CA GLU A 367 8.71 -8.53 -4.76
C GLU A 367 9.76 -9.65 -5.00
N SER A 368 9.38 -10.73 -5.68
CA SER A 368 10.30 -11.81 -6.08
C SER A 368 11.38 -11.33 -7.05
N LEU A 369 11.00 -10.49 -8.02
CA LEU A 369 11.95 -9.87 -8.96
C LEU A 369 12.93 -8.96 -8.24
N TYR A 370 12.44 -8.13 -7.29
CA TYR A 370 13.30 -7.27 -6.48
C TYR A 370 14.34 -8.06 -5.70
N ASP A 371 13.91 -9.14 -5.04
CA ASP A 371 14.82 -10.00 -4.27
C ASP A 371 15.89 -10.66 -5.15
N ALA A 372 15.49 -11.17 -6.32
CA ALA A 372 16.42 -11.78 -7.28
C ALA A 372 17.42 -10.75 -7.85
N LEU A 373 16.95 -9.56 -8.25
CA LEU A 373 17.80 -8.49 -8.76
C LEU A 373 18.75 -7.96 -7.67
N SER A 374 18.24 -7.73 -6.46
CA SER A 374 19.03 -7.30 -5.31
C SER A 374 20.15 -8.30 -4.99
N GLN A 375 19.85 -9.60 -4.98
CA GLN A 375 20.85 -10.63 -4.75
C GLN A 375 21.92 -10.65 -5.83
N LYS A 376 21.56 -10.57 -7.12
CA LYS A 376 22.50 -10.51 -8.24
C LYS A 376 23.33 -9.24 -8.20
N ALA A 377 22.70 -8.08 -7.92
CA ALA A 377 23.38 -6.81 -7.83
C ALA A 377 24.50 -6.84 -6.77
N PHE A 378 24.20 -7.25 -5.54
CA PHE A 378 25.17 -7.25 -4.45
C PHE A 378 26.21 -8.38 -4.53
N LYS A 379 26.01 -9.39 -5.40
CA LYS A 379 27.03 -10.35 -5.78
C LYS A 379 27.93 -9.88 -6.92
N GLY A 380 27.56 -8.83 -7.64
CA GLY A 380 28.24 -8.35 -8.84
C GLY A 380 27.95 -9.17 -10.10
N ASP A 381 26.85 -9.95 -10.08
CA ASP A 381 26.43 -10.82 -11.18
C ASP A 381 25.39 -10.14 -12.10
N LEU A 382 25.10 -8.84 -11.89
CA LEU A 382 24.13 -8.09 -12.68
C LEU A 382 24.82 -7.43 -13.88
N ASP A 383 24.29 -7.68 -15.08
CA ASP A 383 24.70 -6.96 -16.28
C ASP A 383 24.12 -5.53 -16.25
N LEU A 384 24.97 -4.56 -15.99
CA LEU A 384 24.62 -3.14 -15.90
C LEU A 384 24.79 -2.39 -17.23
N SER A 385 25.30 -3.05 -18.29
CA SER A 385 25.59 -2.40 -19.58
C SER A 385 24.33 -1.85 -20.26
N ARG A 386 23.18 -2.47 -19.98
CA ARG A 386 21.86 -2.07 -20.52
C ARG A 386 21.09 -1.07 -19.65
N VAL A 387 21.62 -0.73 -18.47
CA VAL A 387 20.96 0.22 -17.57
C VAL A 387 21.39 1.63 -17.95
N VAL A 388 20.53 2.32 -18.66
CA VAL A 388 20.72 3.73 -19.01
C VAL A 388 20.29 4.58 -17.81
N LEU A 389 21.20 5.44 -17.33
CA LEU A 389 20.86 6.44 -16.32
C LEU A 389 20.17 7.62 -17.01
N PRO A 390 19.13 8.22 -16.41
CA PRO A 390 18.60 9.50 -16.88
C PRO A 390 19.73 10.52 -16.89
N ALA A 391 19.77 11.36 -17.93
CA ALA A 391 20.71 12.48 -17.96
C ALA A 391 20.50 13.33 -16.70
N GLU A 392 21.56 13.56 -15.92
CA GLU A 392 21.50 14.52 -14.80
C GLU A 392 21.24 15.89 -15.43
N SER A 393 20.15 16.56 -15.03
CA SER A 393 19.93 17.97 -15.39
C SER A 393 20.95 18.81 -14.61
N THR A 394 22.17 18.88 -15.13
CA THR A 394 23.16 19.84 -14.69
C THR A 394 22.85 21.17 -15.40
N THR A 395 22.51 22.16 -14.62
CA THR A 395 22.80 23.55 -14.98
C THR A 395 24.32 23.69 -15.08
N GLU A 396 24.78 24.11 -16.28
CA GLU A 396 26.17 24.39 -16.68
C GLU A 396 27.00 23.19 -17.20
N ASP A 397 27.03 22.92 -18.47
CA ASP A 397 28.20 23.17 -19.35
C ASP A 397 27.89 22.90 -20.85
N THR A 398 28.43 23.75 -21.68
CA THR A 398 28.33 23.77 -23.14
C THR A 398 29.33 22.79 -23.78
N GLY A 399 28.85 21.92 -24.67
CA GLY A 399 29.71 21.37 -25.74
C GLY A 399 29.80 19.85 -25.86
N SER A 400 28.97 19.29 -26.67
CA SER A 400 29.01 18.00 -27.41
C SER A 400 27.69 17.21 -27.35
N THR A 401 26.66 17.72 -27.98
CA THR A 401 25.27 17.26 -27.84
C THR A 401 24.48 17.23 -29.15
N GLU A 402 25.11 17.06 -30.30
CA GLU A 402 24.33 17.15 -31.55
C GLU A 402 23.61 15.85 -31.95
N GLU A 403 24.07 14.67 -31.53
CA GLU A 403 23.36 13.41 -31.86
C GLU A 403 22.35 12.94 -30.79
N LEU A 404 22.63 13.16 -29.51
CA LEU A 404 21.66 12.86 -28.41
C LEU A 404 20.51 13.88 -28.37
N ASN A 405 20.75 15.10 -28.87
CA ASN A 405 19.75 16.16 -29.02
C ASN A 405 18.77 15.89 -30.17
N ARG A 406 19.07 15.03 -31.12
CA ARG A 406 18.17 14.73 -32.22
C ARG A 406 17.00 13.82 -31.79
N GLU A 407 17.26 12.73 -31.08
CA GLU A 407 16.21 11.87 -30.53
C GLU A 407 15.42 12.54 -29.39
N THR A 408 16.09 13.36 -28.58
CA THR A 408 15.42 14.14 -27.52
C THR A 408 14.69 15.35 -28.07
N ARG A 409 15.14 15.91 -29.21
CA ARG A 409 14.46 16.98 -29.92
C ARG A 409 13.24 16.48 -30.69
N GLU A 410 13.34 15.31 -31.33
CA GLU A 410 12.20 14.64 -31.96
C GLU A 410 11.16 14.19 -30.94
N ARG A 411 11.57 13.86 -29.69
CA ARG A 411 10.66 13.63 -28.56
C ARG A 411 10.08 14.91 -27.95
N ARG A 412 10.84 16.01 -27.92
CA ARG A 412 10.38 17.34 -27.46
C ARG A 412 9.59 18.10 -28.51
N GLU A 413 9.81 17.83 -29.79
CA GLU A 413 9.00 18.38 -30.89
C GLU A 413 7.67 17.62 -31.05
N MET A 414 7.52 16.43 -30.43
CA MET A 414 6.24 15.73 -30.19
C MET A 414 5.58 16.05 -28.85
N GLU A 415 6.28 16.66 -27.90
CA GLU A 415 5.67 17.28 -26.73
C GLU A 415 5.07 18.62 -27.16
N GLN A 416 3.85 18.57 -27.71
CA GLN A 416 2.99 19.73 -27.75
C GLN A 416 2.98 20.30 -26.33
N GLU A 417 3.49 21.52 -26.16
CA GLU A 417 3.52 22.18 -24.87
C GLU A 417 2.07 22.58 -24.52
N PHE A 418 1.35 21.67 -23.86
CA PHE A 418 0.00 21.96 -23.40
C PHE A 418 0.04 23.13 -22.43
N LYS A 419 -0.77 24.16 -22.70
CA LYS A 419 -0.90 25.35 -21.86
C LYS A 419 -2.30 25.40 -21.27
N LEU A 420 -2.39 25.26 -19.96
CA LEU A 420 -3.65 25.52 -19.26
C LEU A 420 -3.85 27.03 -19.14
N PRO A 421 -5.07 27.55 -19.37
CA PRO A 421 -5.37 28.96 -19.20
C PRO A 421 -5.17 29.41 -17.76
N ASP A 422 -5.03 30.72 -17.53
CA ASP A 422 -4.99 31.27 -16.20
C ASP A 422 -6.34 31.07 -15.50
N PRO A 423 -6.34 30.85 -14.16
CA PRO A 423 -7.57 30.61 -13.45
C PRO A 423 -8.48 31.84 -13.41
N ILE A 424 -9.77 31.62 -13.25
CA ILE A 424 -10.74 32.71 -13.00
C ILE A 424 -10.45 33.33 -11.64
N GLU A 425 -10.74 34.64 -11.52
CA GLU A 425 -10.61 35.35 -10.23
C GLU A 425 -11.41 34.58 -9.14
N ASP A 426 -10.83 34.47 -7.95
CA ASP A 426 -11.40 33.79 -6.77
C ASP A 426 -11.47 32.25 -6.80
N TRP A 427 -10.78 31.56 -7.71
CA TRP A 427 -10.82 30.09 -7.80
C TRP A 427 -10.31 29.34 -6.56
N ILE A 428 -9.48 29.98 -5.74
CA ILE A 428 -8.86 29.42 -4.51
C ILE A 428 -9.83 29.44 -3.32
N ILE A 429 -10.90 30.24 -3.34
CA ILE A 429 -11.66 30.60 -2.14
C ILE A 429 -12.67 29.52 -1.72
N THR A 430 -13.18 28.71 -2.65
CA THR A 430 -14.14 27.65 -2.35
C THR A 430 -13.84 26.36 -3.09
N GLU A 431 -14.20 25.23 -2.49
CA GLU A 431 -14.06 23.90 -3.10
C GLU A 431 -14.87 23.79 -4.42
N GLU A 432 -15.99 24.47 -4.52
CA GLU A 432 -16.85 24.53 -5.73
C GLU A 432 -16.16 25.30 -6.87
N ASN A 433 -15.52 26.43 -6.59
CA ASN A 433 -14.78 27.21 -7.58
C ASN A 433 -13.55 26.42 -8.10
N ARG A 434 -12.86 25.73 -7.20
CA ARG A 434 -11.71 24.86 -7.56
C ARG A 434 -12.16 23.71 -8.46
N HIS A 435 -13.27 23.07 -8.15
CA HIS A 435 -13.88 22.04 -8.99
C HIS A 435 -14.20 22.57 -10.39
N THR A 436 -14.86 23.71 -10.49
CA THR A 436 -15.20 24.35 -11.77
C THR A 436 -13.95 24.66 -12.58
N GLN A 437 -12.89 25.19 -11.95
CA GLN A 437 -11.64 25.52 -12.61
C GLN A 437 -10.90 24.31 -13.17
N ILE A 438 -10.87 23.19 -12.42
CA ILE A 438 -10.28 21.93 -12.91
C ILE A 438 -11.02 21.45 -14.16
N GLY A 439 -12.34 21.57 -14.19
CA GLY A 439 -13.16 21.25 -15.37
C GLY A 439 -12.78 22.09 -16.59
N ILE A 440 -12.60 23.40 -16.41
CA ILE A 440 -12.16 24.33 -17.48
C ILE A 440 -10.77 23.93 -18.00
N TRP A 441 -9.86 23.59 -17.10
CA TRP A 441 -8.51 23.16 -17.48
C TRP A 441 -8.52 21.80 -18.18
N PHE A 442 -9.38 20.88 -17.76
CA PHE A 442 -9.52 19.58 -18.42
C PHE A 442 -10.08 19.74 -19.85
N ASP A 443 -11.08 20.60 -20.03
CA ASP A 443 -11.62 20.92 -21.33
C ASP A 443 -10.57 21.57 -22.25
N ALA A 444 -9.81 22.54 -21.72
CA ALA A 444 -8.72 23.18 -22.45
C ALA A 444 -7.59 22.22 -22.83
N TYR A 445 -7.30 21.22 -21.97
CA TYR A 445 -6.36 20.16 -22.28
C TYR A 445 -6.87 19.27 -23.42
N LEU A 446 -8.12 18.83 -23.37
CA LEU A 446 -8.73 18.03 -24.42
C LEU A 446 -8.79 18.78 -25.76
N ASP A 447 -9.03 20.09 -25.75
CA ASP A 447 -9.11 20.89 -26.98
C ASP A 447 -7.76 21.02 -27.68
N GLN A 448 -6.65 20.93 -26.97
CA GLN A 448 -5.30 20.96 -27.51
C GLN A 448 -4.82 19.62 -28.08
N LEU A 449 -5.50 18.49 -27.77
CA LEU A 449 -5.19 17.19 -28.37
C LEU A 449 -5.55 17.18 -29.86
N VAL A 450 -4.75 16.49 -30.67
CA VAL A 450 -5.06 16.24 -32.07
C VAL A 450 -6.07 15.11 -32.22
N ALA A 451 -6.91 15.13 -33.26
CA ALA A 451 -7.88 14.06 -33.52
C ALA A 451 -7.14 12.70 -33.68
N GLY A 452 -7.59 11.70 -32.96
CA GLY A 452 -6.97 10.36 -32.88
C GLY A 452 -5.91 10.21 -31.80
N GLU A 453 -5.48 11.30 -31.14
CA GLU A 453 -4.53 11.26 -30.03
C GLU A 453 -5.19 10.76 -28.74
N ALA A 454 -4.43 10.00 -27.95
CA ALA A 454 -4.92 9.47 -26.67
C ALA A 454 -4.73 10.51 -25.56
N PRO A 455 -5.79 10.93 -24.83
CA PRO A 455 -5.63 11.76 -23.66
C PRO A 455 -4.87 10.98 -22.56
N SER A 456 -3.79 11.55 -22.05
CA SER A 456 -3.04 11.03 -20.92
C SER A 456 -3.47 11.72 -19.63
N ILE A 457 -4.09 10.99 -18.73
CA ILE A 457 -4.50 11.50 -17.43
C ILE A 457 -3.28 11.89 -16.58
N ASP A 458 -2.18 11.15 -16.68
CA ASP A 458 -0.94 11.47 -15.98
C ASP A 458 -0.35 12.82 -16.45
N VAL A 459 -0.35 13.09 -17.76
CA VAL A 459 0.09 14.38 -18.31
C VAL A 459 -0.81 15.52 -17.84
N PHE A 460 -2.11 15.32 -17.80
CA PHE A 460 -3.03 16.33 -17.29
C PHE A 460 -2.78 16.63 -15.80
N PHE A 461 -2.51 15.61 -14.97
CA PHE A 461 -2.19 15.83 -13.55
C PHE A 461 -0.85 16.55 -13.36
N GLU A 462 0.16 16.27 -14.17
CA GLU A 462 1.42 17.02 -14.15
C GLU A 462 1.21 18.51 -14.48
N LEU A 463 0.32 18.81 -15.45
CA LEU A 463 -0.06 20.18 -15.78
C LEU A 463 -0.83 20.86 -14.65
N LEU A 464 -1.74 20.15 -13.99
CA LEU A 464 -2.47 20.64 -12.81
C LEU A 464 -1.53 20.97 -11.65
N GLU A 465 -0.62 20.05 -11.30
CA GLU A 465 0.36 20.26 -10.24
C GLU A 465 1.25 21.47 -10.52
N LYS A 466 1.66 21.66 -11.81
CA LYS A 466 2.41 22.83 -12.24
C LYS A 466 1.60 24.12 -12.06
N LYS A 467 0.31 24.12 -12.42
CA LYS A 467 -0.59 25.27 -12.25
C LYS A 467 -0.84 25.58 -10.77
N PHE A 468 -1.07 24.60 -9.94
CA PHE A 468 -1.21 24.80 -8.49
C PHE A 468 0.06 25.43 -7.89
N TYR A 469 1.25 24.95 -8.30
CA TYR A 469 2.50 25.54 -7.85
C TYR A 469 2.67 27.00 -8.29
N GLU A 470 2.27 27.35 -9.51
CA GLU A 470 2.34 28.72 -10.03
C GLU A 470 1.49 29.71 -9.20
N PHE A 471 0.35 29.27 -8.65
CA PHE A 471 -0.61 30.16 -7.98
C PHE A 471 -0.67 29.98 -6.45
N GLU A 472 -0.38 28.81 -5.91
CA GLU A 472 -0.41 28.56 -4.46
C GLU A 472 0.98 28.56 -3.81
N GLY A 473 2.06 28.52 -4.59
CA GLY A 473 3.43 28.57 -4.10
C GLY A 473 3.91 27.34 -3.33
N GLU A 474 3.09 26.30 -3.24
CA GLU A 474 3.41 25.00 -2.64
C GLU A 474 3.19 23.87 -3.64
N TYR A 475 4.01 22.80 -3.55
CA TYR A 475 3.77 21.56 -4.27
C TYR A 475 2.55 20.87 -3.65
N ALA A 476 1.37 21.28 -4.05
CA ALA A 476 0.13 20.59 -3.70
C ALA A 476 -0.04 19.42 -4.70
N ALA A 477 0.28 18.22 -4.28
CA ALA A 477 -0.14 17.03 -5.02
C ALA A 477 -1.67 17.02 -5.14
N ALA A 478 -2.17 16.72 -6.35
CA ALA A 478 -3.61 16.65 -6.56
C ALA A 478 -4.26 15.69 -5.53
N SER A 479 -5.28 16.16 -4.85
CA SER A 479 -5.98 15.39 -3.81
C SER A 479 -6.82 14.27 -4.44
N VAL A 480 -7.24 13.31 -3.63
CA VAL A 480 -8.16 12.23 -4.06
C VAL A 480 -9.46 12.79 -4.63
N THR A 481 -9.94 13.91 -4.07
CA THR A 481 -11.15 14.61 -4.54
C THR A 481 -10.96 15.15 -5.97
N GLU A 482 -9.81 15.72 -6.27
CA GLU A 482 -9.49 16.24 -7.61
C GLU A 482 -9.32 15.14 -8.64
N TYR A 483 -8.76 14.00 -8.23
CA TYR A 483 -8.68 12.81 -9.08
C TYR A 483 -10.06 12.28 -9.47
N ASP A 484 -10.98 12.19 -8.53
CA ASP A 484 -12.37 11.77 -8.79
C ASP A 484 -13.12 12.78 -9.68
N GLN A 485 -12.85 14.06 -9.55
CA GLN A 485 -13.40 15.11 -10.39
C GLN A 485 -12.93 14.99 -11.85
N VAL A 486 -11.62 14.82 -12.08
CA VAL A 486 -11.06 14.61 -13.43
C VAL A 486 -11.67 13.36 -14.08
N LYS A 487 -11.87 12.31 -13.32
CA LYS A 487 -12.51 11.09 -13.79
C LYS A 487 -13.97 11.32 -14.20
N GLU A 488 -14.72 12.13 -13.45
CA GLU A 488 -16.09 12.51 -13.81
C GLU A 488 -16.12 13.30 -15.12
N TRP A 489 -15.22 14.25 -15.30
CA TRP A 489 -15.07 15.02 -16.55
C TRP A 489 -14.69 14.14 -17.73
N LEU A 490 -13.80 13.15 -17.53
CA LEU A 490 -13.44 12.18 -18.56
C LEU A 490 -14.66 11.37 -19.02
N PHE A 491 -15.48 10.89 -18.08
CA PHE A 491 -16.72 10.18 -18.43
C PHE A 491 -17.73 11.07 -19.13
N LYS A 492 -17.85 12.34 -18.75
CA LYS A 492 -18.69 13.33 -19.48
C LYS A 492 -18.18 13.55 -20.91
N ALA A 493 -16.87 13.64 -21.11
CA ALA A 493 -16.29 13.79 -22.43
C ALA A 493 -16.51 12.56 -23.34
N ILE A 494 -16.48 11.35 -22.76
CA ILE A 494 -16.81 10.10 -23.47
C ILE A 494 -18.31 10.09 -23.82
N ALA A 495 -19.18 10.40 -22.86
CA ALA A 495 -20.64 10.44 -23.08
C ALA A 495 -21.05 11.53 -24.09
N GLY A 496 -20.32 12.64 -24.14
CA GLY A 496 -20.51 13.74 -25.09
C GLY A 496 -19.89 13.51 -26.47
N GLY A 497 -19.26 12.34 -26.70
CA GLY A 497 -18.65 12.00 -27.99
C GLY A 497 -17.38 12.78 -28.33
N ARG A 498 -16.73 13.44 -27.37
CA ARG A 498 -15.44 14.13 -27.53
C ARG A 498 -14.26 13.17 -27.46
N ILE A 499 -14.43 12.03 -26.81
CA ILE A 499 -13.47 10.95 -26.66
C ILE A 499 -14.15 9.62 -27.03
N GLU A 500 -13.49 8.85 -27.88
CA GLU A 500 -13.92 7.52 -28.28
C GLU A 500 -13.13 6.46 -27.52
N GLN A 501 -13.80 5.39 -27.10
CA GLN A 501 -13.18 4.19 -26.54
C GLN A 501 -12.96 3.16 -27.65
N THR A 502 -11.69 2.87 -27.95
CA THR A 502 -11.31 1.84 -28.91
C THR A 502 -10.49 0.75 -28.21
N ARG A 503 -10.36 -0.42 -28.84
CA ARG A 503 -9.40 -1.43 -28.38
C ARG A 503 -8.06 -1.22 -29.11
N ASN A 504 -6.94 -1.43 -28.41
CA ASN A 504 -5.65 -1.42 -29.07
C ASN A 504 -5.55 -2.57 -30.06
N THR A 505 -4.85 -2.35 -31.17
CA THR A 505 -4.54 -3.38 -32.18
C THR A 505 -3.15 -3.93 -31.87
N ILE A 506 -3.01 -5.26 -31.79
CA ILE A 506 -1.74 -5.96 -31.60
C ILE A 506 -1.44 -6.73 -32.88
N GLN A 507 -0.24 -6.58 -33.44
CA GLN A 507 0.20 -7.43 -34.55
C GLN A 507 0.63 -8.80 -34.02
N LEU A 508 -0.08 -9.84 -34.43
CA LEU A 508 0.28 -11.23 -34.20
C LEU A 508 0.36 -11.92 -35.58
N ASP A 509 1.51 -12.46 -35.92
CA ASP A 509 1.76 -13.23 -37.15
C ASP A 509 1.38 -12.50 -38.47
N ASN A 510 1.64 -11.16 -38.55
CA ASN A 510 1.25 -10.28 -39.65
C ASN A 510 -0.26 -10.00 -39.82
N GLU A 511 -1.08 -10.34 -38.85
CA GLU A 511 -2.48 -9.94 -38.80
C GLU A 511 -2.74 -8.99 -37.63
N ASP A 512 -3.57 -7.98 -37.86
CA ASP A 512 -4.01 -7.04 -36.83
C ASP A 512 -5.13 -7.66 -35.98
N VAL A 513 -4.83 -8.02 -34.73
CA VAL A 513 -5.79 -8.59 -33.78
C VAL A 513 -6.16 -7.55 -32.73
N LEU A 514 -7.45 -7.44 -32.39
CA LEU A 514 -7.92 -6.56 -31.32
C LEU A 514 -7.39 -7.01 -29.97
N GLY A 515 -6.57 -6.16 -29.34
CA GLY A 515 -6.02 -6.40 -28.01
C GLY A 515 -7.05 -6.19 -26.88
N ASN A 516 -6.66 -6.56 -25.67
CA ASN A 516 -7.53 -6.45 -24.47
C ASN A 516 -7.44 -5.08 -23.76
N GLN A 517 -6.63 -4.15 -24.26
CA GLN A 517 -6.51 -2.83 -23.68
C GLN A 517 -7.50 -1.86 -24.35
N VAL A 518 -8.22 -1.10 -23.53
CA VAL A 518 -9.05 0.00 -23.97
C VAL A 518 -8.16 1.22 -24.16
N VAL A 519 -8.19 1.81 -25.34
CA VAL A 519 -7.48 3.05 -25.68
C VAL A 519 -8.53 4.14 -25.87
N LEU A 520 -8.28 5.30 -25.25
CA LEU A 520 -9.09 6.49 -25.43
C LEU A 520 -8.49 7.31 -26.58
N LYS A 521 -9.32 7.85 -27.45
CA LYS A 521 -8.88 8.72 -28.54
C LYS A 521 -9.78 9.95 -28.62
N LYS A 522 -9.20 11.12 -28.90
CA LYS A 522 -9.97 12.30 -29.24
C LYS A 522 -10.69 12.09 -30.58
N VAL A 523 -11.95 12.42 -30.63
CA VAL A 523 -12.79 12.40 -31.84
C VAL A 523 -12.52 13.65 -32.71
#